data_1bf4ca0a6c7c88ae6024c3d5a6eb5997
#
_entry.id   1bf4ca0a6c7c88ae6024c3d5a6eb5997
#
_cell.length_a   1.000
_cell.length_b   1.000
_cell.length_c   1.000
_cell.angle_alpha   90.00
_cell.angle_beta   90.00
_cell.angle_gamma   90.00
#
_symmetry.space_group_name_H-M   'P 1'
#
loop_
_entity.id
_entity.type
_entity.pdbx_description
1 polymer ?
#
loop_
_entity_poly.entity_id
_entity_poly.type
_entity_poly.pdbx_seq_one_letter_code
_entity_poly.pdbx_strand_id
1 'polypeptide(L)'
;MKIAIVTETFVPSVDGVVTRLRHAVERFVDLGHEVMVIAPDLGVHEHHGARIVGIRPVTLPFYKHRRFTLPTPTVDGIIRGFHPDVVHAAQPILLASSGAYAAKRQDIPLLASYHTHIPRYLDLYRGYRWGKPAVWWQIKRNHALADVNLATSQAMKEELSAQGIHNLHVVRRGVDTLAHHPRFASESMRARLSGGRPDKTLLVFVGRLAKEKEIQRLRPMLDRRDDVVLAIVGDGPYRHELEETFRGTSTVFPGFLGGEELASAFASSDAFVFPSVTETLGLVILEGMASGLPVVAARSGPTMEQVVDGENGLLYDSGDEASLDAALDRLADPATRTRIRQAARAEAEKFSWEHASDDLLHYYELAIATHRETRGGDAW
;
A
#
# COMPACT_ATOMS: atom_id res chain seq x y z
N MET A 1 1.00 -8.83 -25.30
CA MET A 1 2.39 -8.56 -24.88
C MET A 1 2.88 -9.64 -23.94
N LYS A 2 4.20 -9.84 -23.87
CA LYS A 2 4.89 -10.61 -22.83
C LYS A 2 5.41 -9.65 -21.76
N ILE A 3 4.94 -9.79 -20.53
CA ILE A 3 5.22 -8.86 -19.45
C ILE A 3 6.01 -9.60 -18.35
N ALA A 4 7.20 -9.12 -18.00
CA ALA A 4 7.96 -9.63 -16.86
C ALA A 4 7.91 -8.65 -15.70
N ILE A 5 7.34 -9.07 -14.57
CA ILE A 5 7.26 -8.26 -13.34
C ILE A 5 8.28 -8.82 -12.35
N VAL A 6 9.22 -7.99 -11.90
CA VAL A 6 10.19 -8.35 -10.86
C VAL A 6 9.88 -7.56 -9.60
N THR A 7 9.57 -8.24 -8.51
CA THR A 7 9.05 -7.60 -7.30
C THR A 7 9.68 -8.15 -6.02
N GLU A 8 9.75 -7.30 -4.99
CA GLU A 8 10.24 -7.65 -3.65
C GLU A 8 9.24 -8.51 -2.86
N THR A 9 7.98 -8.60 -3.30
CA THR A 9 6.90 -9.31 -2.61
C THR A 9 5.80 -9.69 -3.59
N PHE A 10 5.24 -10.89 -3.43
CA PHE A 10 4.06 -11.34 -4.18
C PHE A 10 3.27 -12.35 -3.35
N VAL A 11 2.21 -12.94 -3.93
CA VAL A 11 1.40 -13.95 -3.23
C VAL A 11 2.28 -15.09 -2.69
N PRO A 12 1.97 -15.65 -1.52
CA PRO A 12 0.79 -15.49 -0.68
C PRO A 12 0.89 -14.35 0.36
N SER A 13 1.87 -13.45 0.24
CA SER A 13 1.98 -12.29 1.14
C SER A 13 0.78 -11.35 0.98
N VAL A 14 0.45 -10.63 2.05
CA VAL A 14 -0.67 -9.67 2.06
C VAL A 14 -0.11 -8.27 2.41
N ASP A 15 0.01 -7.43 1.41
CA ASP A 15 0.32 -6.00 1.54
C ASP A 15 -0.19 -5.22 0.32
N GLY A 16 -0.17 -3.90 0.38
CA GLY A 16 -0.72 -3.05 -0.69
C GLY A 16 -0.02 -3.20 -2.05
N VAL A 17 1.28 -3.59 -2.07
CA VAL A 17 2.00 -3.86 -3.32
C VAL A 17 1.49 -5.15 -3.94
N VAL A 18 1.37 -6.21 -3.11
CA VAL A 18 0.83 -7.51 -3.54
C VAL A 18 -0.59 -7.37 -4.05
N THR A 19 -1.46 -6.67 -3.30
CA THR A 19 -2.86 -6.45 -3.71
C THR A 19 -2.92 -5.80 -5.10
N ARG A 20 -2.14 -4.74 -5.31
CA ARG A 20 -2.08 -4.04 -6.59
C ARG A 20 -1.56 -4.92 -7.73
N LEU A 21 -0.41 -5.58 -7.53
CA LEU A 21 0.19 -6.41 -8.56
C LEU A 21 -0.66 -7.64 -8.89
N ARG A 22 -1.34 -8.20 -7.89
CA ARG A 22 -2.25 -9.33 -8.06
C ARG A 22 -3.40 -8.96 -9.01
N HIS A 23 -4.11 -7.87 -8.75
CA HIS A 23 -5.19 -7.41 -9.62
C HIS A 23 -4.70 -7.04 -11.03
N ALA A 24 -3.52 -6.43 -11.13
CA ALA A 24 -2.92 -6.14 -12.43
C ALA A 24 -2.59 -7.42 -13.22
N VAL A 25 -1.98 -8.42 -12.57
CA VAL A 25 -1.65 -9.71 -13.19
C VAL A 25 -2.92 -10.44 -13.65
N GLU A 26 -3.95 -10.52 -12.78
CA GLU A 26 -5.25 -11.11 -13.11
C GLU A 26 -5.84 -10.44 -14.37
N ARG A 27 -5.94 -9.10 -14.37
CA ARG A 27 -6.46 -8.34 -15.50
C ARG A 27 -5.65 -8.54 -16.80
N PHE A 28 -4.31 -8.56 -16.71
CA PHE A 28 -3.48 -8.74 -17.90
C PHE A 28 -3.62 -10.13 -18.53
N VAL A 29 -3.74 -11.16 -17.71
CA VAL A 29 -4.00 -12.53 -18.18
C VAL A 29 -5.38 -12.61 -18.85
N ASP A 30 -6.41 -12.01 -18.22
CA ASP A 30 -7.76 -11.96 -18.79
C ASP A 30 -7.81 -11.22 -20.14
N LEU A 31 -6.95 -10.23 -20.34
CA LEU A 31 -6.76 -9.53 -21.60
C LEU A 31 -5.89 -10.31 -22.64
N GLY A 32 -5.44 -11.51 -22.30
CA GLY A 32 -4.65 -12.36 -23.17
C GLY A 32 -3.15 -12.02 -23.24
N HIS A 33 -2.61 -11.30 -22.26
CA HIS A 33 -1.17 -11.08 -22.14
C HIS A 33 -0.49 -12.28 -21.48
N GLU A 34 0.75 -12.58 -21.88
CA GLU A 34 1.59 -13.58 -21.23
C GLU A 34 2.37 -12.90 -20.09
N VAL A 35 2.10 -13.28 -18.83
CA VAL A 35 2.67 -12.63 -17.66
C VAL A 35 3.57 -13.59 -16.90
N MET A 36 4.77 -13.12 -16.57
CA MET A 36 5.70 -13.81 -15.67
C MET A 36 6.03 -12.90 -14.49
N VAL A 37 5.89 -13.41 -13.26
CA VAL A 37 6.28 -12.70 -12.04
C VAL A 37 7.52 -13.36 -11.44
N ILE A 38 8.58 -12.58 -11.21
CA ILE A 38 9.80 -13.00 -10.51
C ILE A 38 9.76 -12.40 -9.11
N ALA A 39 9.68 -13.24 -8.09
CA ALA A 39 9.48 -12.84 -6.70
C ALA A 39 10.26 -13.74 -5.72
N PRO A 40 10.33 -13.41 -4.42
CA PRO A 40 10.82 -14.34 -3.41
C PRO A 40 10.04 -15.66 -3.44
N ASP A 41 10.75 -16.79 -3.37
CA ASP A 41 10.11 -18.10 -3.34
C ASP A 41 9.38 -18.31 -2.01
N LEU A 42 8.05 -18.35 -2.09
CA LEU A 42 7.13 -18.60 -0.98
C LEU A 42 6.27 -19.84 -1.23
N GLY A 43 6.66 -20.69 -2.21
CA GLY A 43 6.00 -21.95 -2.53
C GLY A 43 4.79 -21.81 -3.47
N VAL A 44 4.58 -20.66 -4.09
CA VAL A 44 3.56 -20.43 -5.12
C VAL A 44 4.25 -20.27 -6.47
N HIS A 45 3.83 -21.06 -7.47
CA HIS A 45 4.48 -21.10 -8.79
C HIS A 45 3.59 -20.62 -9.94
N GLU A 46 2.32 -20.38 -9.64
CA GLU A 46 1.33 -19.87 -10.58
C GLU A 46 0.28 -19.03 -9.86
N HIS A 47 -0.24 -18.01 -10.51
CA HIS A 47 -1.39 -17.24 -10.05
C HIS A 47 -2.21 -16.79 -11.26
N HIS A 48 -3.48 -17.20 -11.32
CA HIS A 48 -4.43 -16.82 -12.37
C HIS A 48 -3.87 -17.01 -13.80
N GLY A 49 -3.13 -18.09 -14.06
CA GLY A 49 -2.47 -18.35 -15.34
C GLY A 49 -1.12 -17.66 -15.56
N ALA A 50 -0.73 -16.73 -14.71
CA ALA A 50 0.60 -16.14 -14.75
C ALA A 50 1.63 -17.03 -14.07
N ARG A 51 2.78 -17.25 -14.73
CA ARG A 51 3.90 -18.03 -14.17
C ARG A 51 4.60 -17.23 -13.08
N ILE A 52 4.82 -17.84 -11.90
CA ILE A 52 5.65 -17.28 -10.82
C ILE A 52 6.98 -18.01 -10.76
N VAL A 53 8.07 -17.27 -10.88
CA VAL A 53 9.43 -17.79 -10.74
C VAL A 53 9.98 -17.34 -9.38
N GLY A 54 10.03 -18.29 -8.45
CA GLY A 54 10.53 -18.07 -7.10
C GLY A 54 12.07 -17.99 -7.06
N ILE A 55 12.59 -16.94 -6.44
CA ILE A 55 14.02 -16.80 -6.14
C ILE A 55 14.25 -17.06 -4.66
N ARG A 56 15.24 -17.87 -4.33
CA ARG A 56 15.53 -18.29 -2.95
C ARG A 56 15.64 -17.08 -2.01
N PRO A 57 14.77 -16.98 -1.00
CA PRO A 57 14.80 -15.87 -0.06
C PRO A 57 15.85 -16.09 1.03
N VAL A 58 16.27 -14.97 1.64
CA VAL A 58 17.10 -14.94 2.84
C VAL A 58 16.33 -14.24 3.96
N THR A 59 16.57 -14.67 5.19
CA THR A 59 16.04 -14.00 6.38
C THR A 59 17.11 -13.09 6.94
N LEU A 60 16.83 -11.80 7.04
CA LEU A 60 17.76 -10.85 7.64
C LEU A 60 17.66 -10.93 9.16
N PRO A 61 18.79 -11.00 9.89
CA PRO A 61 18.78 -11.19 11.35
C PRO A 61 18.00 -10.11 12.12
N PHE A 62 17.97 -8.88 11.58
CA PHE A 62 17.30 -7.71 12.17
C PHE A 62 15.85 -7.52 11.70
N TYR A 63 15.37 -8.35 10.74
CA TYR A 63 13.99 -8.27 10.21
C TYR A 63 13.43 -9.66 9.95
N LYS A 64 13.24 -10.44 11.02
CA LYS A 64 12.87 -11.87 10.95
C LYS A 64 11.47 -12.15 10.39
N HIS A 65 10.59 -11.15 10.42
CA HIS A 65 9.18 -11.28 10.01
C HIS A 65 8.96 -11.19 8.50
N ARG A 66 9.97 -10.88 7.70
CA ARG A 66 9.87 -10.79 6.25
C ARG A 66 11.05 -11.50 5.58
N ARG A 67 10.74 -12.27 4.54
CA ARG A 67 11.75 -12.88 3.68
C ARG A 67 12.13 -11.91 2.58
N PHE A 68 13.41 -11.70 2.38
CA PHE A 68 13.96 -10.83 1.36
C PHE A 68 14.73 -11.67 0.34
N THR A 69 14.85 -11.18 -0.88
CA THR A 69 15.72 -11.80 -1.88
C THR A 69 16.79 -10.80 -2.29
N LEU A 70 18.04 -11.18 -2.15
CA LEU A 70 19.16 -10.34 -2.57
C LEU A 70 19.23 -10.24 -4.09
N PRO A 71 19.84 -9.18 -4.64
CA PRO A 71 20.12 -9.09 -6.06
C PRO A 71 20.89 -10.29 -6.56
N THR A 72 20.46 -10.85 -7.69
CA THR A 72 21.06 -12.08 -8.25
C THR A 72 21.12 -12.03 -9.77
N PRO A 73 22.22 -12.52 -10.40
CA PRO A 73 22.31 -12.62 -11.85
C PRO A 73 21.36 -13.67 -12.46
N THR A 74 20.78 -14.56 -11.65
CA THR A 74 19.80 -15.55 -12.09
C THR A 74 18.61 -14.91 -12.80
N VAL A 75 18.17 -13.72 -12.36
CA VAL A 75 17.08 -12.95 -12.97
C VAL A 75 17.35 -12.62 -14.43
N ASP A 76 18.61 -12.34 -14.80
CA ASP A 76 19.00 -12.06 -16.17
C ASP A 76 18.75 -13.25 -17.12
N GLY A 77 19.11 -14.46 -16.67
CA GLY A 77 18.86 -15.69 -17.45
C GLY A 77 17.37 -16.00 -17.60
N ILE A 78 16.58 -15.74 -16.54
CA ILE A 78 15.12 -15.95 -16.56
C ILE A 78 14.46 -14.98 -17.54
N ILE A 79 14.79 -13.69 -17.49
CA ILE A 79 14.27 -12.66 -18.41
C ILE A 79 14.66 -12.97 -19.83
N ARG A 80 15.92 -13.37 -20.07
CA ARG A 80 16.39 -13.77 -21.40
C ARG A 80 15.63 -14.96 -21.96
N GLY A 81 15.35 -15.97 -21.15
CA GLY A 81 14.59 -17.15 -21.60
C GLY A 81 13.10 -16.86 -21.85
N PHE A 82 12.55 -15.84 -21.21
CA PHE A 82 11.15 -15.44 -21.39
C PHE A 82 10.93 -14.51 -22.60
N HIS A 83 11.94 -13.71 -22.97
CA HIS A 83 11.85 -12.70 -24.03
C HIS A 83 10.65 -11.73 -23.87
N PRO A 84 10.57 -10.97 -22.76
CA PRO A 84 9.46 -10.06 -22.56
C PRO A 84 9.53 -8.82 -23.46
N ASP A 85 8.36 -8.26 -23.80
CA ASP A 85 8.24 -6.97 -24.48
C ASP A 85 8.54 -5.79 -23.55
N VAL A 86 8.32 -5.99 -22.23
CA VAL A 86 8.57 -4.99 -21.18
C VAL A 86 8.92 -5.67 -19.86
N VAL A 87 9.81 -5.05 -19.10
CA VAL A 87 10.12 -5.43 -17.72
C VAL A 87 9.57 -4.36 -16.78
N HIS A 88 8.85 -4.78 -15.74
CA HIS A 88 8.42 -3.93 -14.64
C HIS A 88 9.23 -4.27 -13.38
N ALA A 89 10.07 -3.36 -12.95
CA ALA A 89 10.79 -3.44 -11.67
C ALA A 89 9.96 -2.76 -10.57
N ALA A 90 9.19 -3.55 -9.82
CA ALA A 90 8.34 -3.05 -8.75
C ALA A 90 9.15 -2.85 -7.47
N GLN A 91 9.38 -1.61 -7.06
CA GLN A 91 10.22 -1.22 -5.92
C GLN A 91 11.70 -1.67 -6.08
N PRO A 92 12.46 -1.17 -7.07
CA PRO A 92 13.79 -1.70 -7.41
C PRO A 92 14.86 -1.34 -6.36
N ILE A 93 14.89 -2.09 -5.25
CA ILE A 93 15.86 -1.93 -4.15
C ILE A 93 16.74 -3.18 -3.98
N LEU A 94 16.14 -4.37 -3.97
CA LEU A 94 16.85 -5.64 -3.85
C LEU A 94 16.63 -6.49 -5.11
N LEU A 95 15.70 -7.46 -5.07
CA LEU A 95 15.43 -8.38 -6.19
C LEU A 95 15.03 -7.63 -7.46
N ALA A 96 14.12 -6.68 -7.34
CA ALA A 96 13.62 -5.90 -8.48
C ALA A 96 14.73 -5.05 -9.14
N SER A 97 15.81 -4.70 -8.41
CA SER A 97 17.00 -4.10 -9.02
C SER A 97 17.64 -5.03 -10.05
N SER A 98 17.67 -6.35 -9.79
CA SER A 98 18.19 -7.33 -10.77
C SER A 98 17.39 -7.33 -12.06
N GLY A 99 16.05 -7.13 -11.97
CA GLY A 99 15.18 -6.95 -13.13
C GLY A 99 15.52 -5.69 -13.92
N ALA A 100 15.71 -4.57 -13.23
CA ALA A 100 16.09 -3.32 -13.87
C ALA A 100 17.45 -3.42 -14.62
N TYR A 101 18.45 -4.02 -13.97
CA TYR A 101 19.74 -4.24 -14.62
C TYR A 101 19.69 -5.25 -15.77
N ALA A 102 18.89 -6.30 -15.67
CA ALA A 102 18.69 -7.27 -16.73
C ALA A 102 18.01 -6.62 -17.95
N ALA A 103 16.96 -5.84 -17.74
CA ALA A 103 16.28 -5.09 -18.80
C ALA A 103 17.27 -4.17 -19.55
N LYS A 104 18.04 -3.36 -18.80
CA LYS A 104 19.04 -2.45 -19.40
C LYS A 104 20.12 -3.19 -20.19
N ARG A 105 20.62 -4.35 -19.68
CA ARG A 105 21.64 -5.14 -20.38
C ARG A 105 21.12 -5.83 -21.63
N GLN A 106 19.89 -6.28 -21.62
CA GLN A 106 19.24 -6.98 -22.73
C GLN A 106 18.48 -6.05 -23.63
N ASP A 107 18.50 -4.74 -23.29
CA ASP A 107 17.90 -3.70 -24.08
C ASP A 107 16.39 -3.89 -24.27
N ILE A 108 15.72 -4.14 -23.16
CA ILE A 108 14.29 -4.33 -23.05
C ILE A 108 13.68 -3.09 -22.40
N PRO A 109 12.54 -2.58 -22.89
CA PRO A 109 11.80 -1.50 -22.26
C PRO A 109 11.59 -1.72 -20.76
N LEU A 110 11.88 -0.70 -19.94
CA LEU A 110 11.85 -0.81 -18.48
C LEU A 110 10.90 0.21 -17.86
N LEU A 111 9.96 -0.28 -17.09
CA LEU A 111 9.17 0.52 -16.17
C LEU A 111 9.62 0.26 -14.72
N ALA A 112 9.83 1.30 -13.93
CA ALA A 112 10.11 1.19 -12.51
C ALA A 112 9.02 1.87 -11.68
N SER A 113 8.55 1.23 -10.61
CA SER A 113 7.51 1.80 -9.75
C SER A 113 7.97 1.90 -8.30
N TYR A 114 7.64 3.03 -7.65
CA TYR A 114 7.99 3.32 -6.27
C TYR A 114 6.78 3.09 -5.36
N HIS A 115 6.87 2.14 -4.42
CA HIS A 115 5.75 1.73 -3.58
C HIS A 115 5.94 1.97 -2.09
N THR A 116 7.19 1.94 -1.60
CA THR A 116 7.48 2.00 -0.17
C THR A 116 8.53 3.06 0.12
N HIS A 117 8.22 3.99 1.02
CA HIS A 117 9.10 5.08 1.35
C HIS A 117 10.17 4.67 2.38
N ILE A 118 11.08 3.77 1.96
CA ILE A 118 12.16 3.25 2.83
C ILE A 118 13.00 4.35 3.47
N PRO A 119 13.39 5.45 2.78
CA PRO A 119 14.14 6.53 3.41
C PRO A 119 13.44 7.15 4.62
N ARG A 120 12.10 7.27 4.62
CA ARG A 120 11.32 7.73 5.79
C ARG A 120 11.29 6.72 6.91
N TYR A 121 11.23 5.45 6.59
CA TYR A 121 11.27 4.41 7.62
C TYR A 121 12.58 4.44 8.41
N LEU A 122 13.71 4.75 7.76
CA LEU A 122 15.00 4.88 8.45
C LEU A 122 15.02 6.00 9.49
N ASP A 123 14.18 7.03 9.35
CA ASP A 123 14.07 8.10 10.34
C ASP A 123 13.43 7.60 11.66
N LEU A 124 12.59 6.58 11.60
CA LEU A 124 11.88 5.99 12.75
C LEU A 124 12.72 4.95 13.51
N TYR A 125 13.70 4.36 12.84
CA TYR A 125 14.56 3.34 13.43
C TYR A 125 15.92 3.96 13.84
N ARG A 126 16.06 4.29 15.14
CA ARG A 126 17.30 4.84 15.71
C ARG A 126 18.50 3.97 15.36
N GLY A 127 19.57 4.58 14.82
CA GLY A 127 20.79 3.88 14.41
C GLY A 127 20.90 3.60 12.91
N TYR A 128 19.82 3.74 12.12
CA TYR A 128 19.86 3.51 10.67
C TYR A 128 19.77 4.78 9.81
N ARG A 129 19.58 5.96 10.42
CA ARG A 129 19.46 7.25 9.71
C ARG A 129 20.67 7.58 8.83
N TRP A 130 21.86 7.16 9.24
CA TRP A 130 23.09 7.35 8.47
C TRP A 130 23.08 6.62 7.11
N GLY A 131 22.30 5.56 6.96
CA GLY A 131 22.13 4.82 5.70
C GLY A 131 21.21 5.50 4.68
N LYS A 132 20.47 6.55 5.07
CA LYS A 132 19.48 7.22 4.22
C LYS A 132 20.07 7.77 2.91
N PRO A 133 21.26 8.41 2.88
CA PRO A 133 21.87 8.84 1.63
C PRO A 133 22.19 7.69 0.66
N ALA A 134 22.66 6.54 1.19
CA ALA A 134 22.97 5.37 0.38
C ALA A 134 21.69 4.75 -0.23
N VAL A 135 20.60 4.69 0.55
CA VAL A 135 19.30 4.22 0.04
C VAL A 135 18.77 5.16 -1.05
N TRP A 136 18.85 6.47 -0.87
CA TRP A 136 18.47 7.43 -1.91
C TRP A 136 19.35 7.31 -3.15
N TRP A 137 20.66 7.14 -3.00
CA TRP A 137 21.56 6.92 -4.12
C TRP A 137 21.15 5.68 -4.92
N GLN A 138 20.84 4.57 -4.24
CA GLN A 138 20.41 3.33 -4.89
C GLN A 138 19.06 3.50 -5.60
N ILE A 139 18.08 4.13 -4.96
CA ILE A 139 16.78 4.43 -5.57
C ILE A 139 16.97 5.23 -6.84
N LYS A 140 17.69 6.36 -6.77
CA LYS A 140 17.97 7.22 -7.93
C LYS A 140 18.67 6.47 -9.06
N ARG A 141 19.69 5.69 -8.73
CA ARG A 141 20.43 4.88 -9.71
C ARG A 141 19.52 3.87 -10.41
N ASN A 142 18.65 3.18 -9.69
CA ASN A 142 17.80 2.16 -10.28
C ASN A 142 16.66 2.77 -11.12
N HIS A 143 16.07 3.86 -10.65
CA HIS A 143 15.02 4.59 -11.37
C HIS A 143 15.55 5.33 -12.60
N ALA A 144 16.84 5.73 -12.62
CA ALA A 144 17.49 6.33 -13.79
C ALA A 144 17.68 5.34 -14.96
N LEU A 145 17.53 4.04 -14.73
CA LEU A 145 17.59 3.02 -15.79
C LEU A 145 16.26 2.91 -16.57
N ALA A 146 15.17 3.37 -15.97
CA ALA A 146 13.82 3.15 -16.48
C ALA A 146 13.43 4.17 -17.57
N ASP A 147 12.74 3.68 -18.58
CA ASP A 147 12.12 4.48 -19.63
C ASP A 147 10.92 5.27 -19.07
N VAL A 148 10.17 4.65 -18.13
CA VAL A 148 9.05 5.25 -17.40
C VAL A 148 9.15 4.94 -15.91
N ASN A 149 8.92 5.95 -15.08
CA ASN A 149 8.86 5.82 -13.63
C ASN A 149 7.44 6.07 -13.12
N LEU A 150 7.00 5.29 -12.12
CA LEU A 150 5.70 5.44 -11.50
C LEU A 150 5.82 5.76 -10.01
N ALA A 151 5.06 6.76 -9.58
CA ALA A 151 4.83 7.09 -8.18
C ALA A 151 3.40 6.72 -7.77
N THR A 152 3.19 6.47 -6.48
CA THR A 152 1.90 6.01 -5.94
C THR A 152 0.94 7.16 -5.60
N SER A 153 1.44 8.40 -5.57
CA SER A 153 0.66 9.61 -5.27
C SER A 153 1.35 10.83 -5.86
N GLN A 154 0.64 11.95 -5.98
CA GLN A 154 1.20 13.20 -6.45
C GLN A 154 2.29 13.71 -5.49
N ALA A 155 2.06 13.61 -4.18
CA ALA A 155 3.06 13.95 -3.17
C ALA A 155 4.36 13.12 -3.32
N MET A 156 4.23 11.82 -3.62
CA MET A 156 5.40 10.98 -3.89
C MET A 156 6.08 11.36 -5.21
N LYS A 157 5.33 11.69 -6.25
CA LYS A 157 5.89 12.18 -7.51
C LYS A 157 6.72 13.45 -7.29
N GLU A 158 6.21 14.40 -6.52
CA GLU A 158 6.92 15.65 -6.20
C GLU A 158 8.21 15.38 -5.40
N GLU A 159 8.14 14.53 -4.38
CA GLU A 159 9.33 14.16 -3.58
C GLU A 159 10.40 13.45 -4.43
N LEU A 160 10.00 12.50 -5.28
CA LEU A 160 10.90 11.77 -6.17
C LEU A 160 11.51 12.71 -7.24
N SER A 161 10.71 13.64 -7.78
CA SER A 161 11.20 14.67 -8.72
C SER A 161 12.22 15.58 -8.07
N ALA A 162 12.00 16.00 -6.82
CA ALA A 162 12.94 16.79 -6.04
C ALA A 162 14.27 16.04 -5.77
N GLN A 163 14.24 14.70 -5.77
CA GLN A 163 15.44 13.86 -5.71
C GLN A 163 16.13 13.68 -7.06
N GLY A 164 15.60 14.23 -8.16
CA GLY A 164 16.17 14.13 -9.50
C GLY A 164 15.77 12.86 -10.25
N ILE A 165 14.66 12.22 -9.91
CA ILE A 165 14.06 11.14 -10.70
C ILE A 165 13.13 11.78 -11.74
N HIS A 166 13.28 11.40 -13.01
CA HIS A 166 12.58 11.97 -14.14
C HIS A 166 11.56 10.99 -14.72
N ASN A 167 10.78 11.47 -15.71
CA ASN A 167 9.75 10.70 -16.40
C ASN A 167 8.79 9.97 -15.43
N LEU A 168 8.29 10.74 -14.45
CA LEU A 168 7.43 10.25 -13.38
C LEU A 168 5.95 10.47 -13.69
N HIS A 169 5.19 9.41 -13.59
CA HIS A 169 3.72 9.41 -13.67
C HIS A 169 3.12 8.91 -12.35
N VAL A 170 1.87 9.28 -12.09
CA VAL A 170 1.15 8.81 -10.90
C VAL A 170 0.19 7.70 -11.32
N VAL A 171 0.30 6.56 -10.65
CA VAL A 171 -0.60 5.42 -10.89
C VAL A 171 -1.95 5.62 -10.22
N ARG A 172 -3.02 5.20 -10.89
CA ARG A 172 -4.36 5.19 -10.30
C ARG A 172 -4.46 4.20 -9.14
N ARG A 173 -5.33 4.54 -8.19
CA ARG A 173 -5.73 3.66 -7.08
C ARG A 173 -6.85 2.75 -7.55
N GLY A 174 -7.01 1.61 -6.89
CA GLY A 174 -8.13 0.70 -7.09
C GLY A 174 -8.66 0.23 -5.74
N VAL A 175 -9.93 -0.09 -5.70
CA VAL A 175 -10.59 -0.74 -4.56
C VAL A 175 -11.68 -1.68 -5.10
N ASP A 176 -11.89 -2.79 -4.41
CA ASP A 176 -13.01 -3.69 -4.67
C ASP A 176 -14.22 -3.25 -3.84
N THR A 177 -15.12 -2.51 -4.45
CA THR A 177 -16.33 -1.99 -3.80
C THR A 177 -17.42 -3.05 -3.61
N LEU A 178 -17.26 -4.24 -4.16
CA LEU A 178 -18.13 -5.39 -3.92
C LEU A 178 -17.67 -6.17 -2.69
N ALA A 179 -16.37 -6.38 -2.56
CA ALA A 179 -15.76 -7.01 -1.39
C ALA A 179 -15.79 -6.09 -0.15
N HIS A 180 -15.64 -4.78 -0.34
CA HIS A 180 -15.78 -3.77 0.72
C HIS A 180 -17.10 -3.02 0.56
N HIS A 181 -18.10 -3.36 1.40
CA HIS A 181 -19.45 -2.80 1.26
C HIS A 181 -20.17 -2.72 2.62
N PRO A 182 -20.98 -1.68 2.87
CA PRO A 182 -21.76 -1.55 4.12
C PRO A 182 -22.68 -2.74 4.43
N ARG A 183 -23.08 -3.53 3.42
CA ARG A 183 -23.93 -4.74 3.58
C ARG A 183 -23.31 -5.82 4.49
N PHE A 184 -22.00 -5.79 4.70
CA PHE A 184 -21.30 -6.75 5.55
C PHE A 184 -21.34 -6.38 7.04
N ALA A 185 -22.05 -5.31 7.41
CA ALA A 185 -22.27 -4.97 8.81
C ALA A 185 -22.91 -6.10 9.60
N SER A 186 -22.37 -6.42 10.78
CA SER A 186 -22.78 -7.54 11.62
C SER A 186 -22.75 -7.14 13.10
N GLU A 187 -23.84 -7.41 13.81
CA GLU A 187 -23.90 -7.16 15.26
C GLU A 187 -22.89 -8.04 16.02
N SER A 188 -22.68 -9.28 15.58
CA SER A 188 -21.69 -10.17 16.20
C SER A 188 -20.26 -9.66 16.01
N MET A 189 -19.93 -9.12 14.82
CA MET A 189 -18.63 -8.50 14.58
C MET A 189 -18.48 -7.21 15.40
N ARG A 190 -19.52 -6.38 15.47
CA ARG A 190 -19.52 -5.17 16.33
C ARG A 190 -19.26 -5.53 17.79
N ALA A 191 -19.97 -6.54 18.32
CA ALA A 191 -19.77 -7.02 19.70
C ALA A 191 -18.34 -7.53 19.94
N ARG A 192 -17.79 -8.29 18.97
CA ARG A 192 -16.39 -8.78 19.02
C ARG A 192 -15.39 -7.61 19.05
N LEU A 193 -15.53 -6.65 18.16
CA LEU A 193 -14.58 -5.54 18.02
C LEU A 193 -14.71 -4.51 19.15
N SER A 194 -15.92 -4.35 19.74
CA SER A 194 -16.15 -3.45 20.86
C SER A 194 -15.80 -4.08 22.22
N GLY A 195 -15.41 -5.36 22.25
CA GLY A 195 -15.18 -6.07 23.51
C GLY A 195 -16.44 -6.14 24.39
N GLY A 196 -17.61 -6.34 23.77
CA GLY A 196 -18.90 -6.42 24.43
C GLY A 196 -19.50 -5.04 24.83
N ARG A 197 -19.04 -3.94 24.24
CA ARG A 197 -19.51 -2.56 24.48
C ARG A 197 -20.06 -1.94 23.19
N PRO A 198 -21.12 -2.50 22.58
CA PRO A 198 -21.61 -2.09 21.26
C PRO A 198 -22.26 -0.68 21.24
N ASP A 199 -22.58 -0.14 22.40
CA ASP A 199 -23.15 1.19 22.63
C ASP A 199 -22.11 2.31 22.48
N LYS A 200 -20.82 1.98 22.58
CA LYS A 200 -19.73 2.96 22.44
C LYS A 200 -19.37 3.20 20.98
N THR A 201 -18.76 4.35 20.73
CA THR A 201 -18.19 4.68 19.40
C THR A 201 -17.04 3.71 19.09
N LEU A 202 -17.21 2.89 18.09
CA LEU A 202 -16.22 1.90 17.66
C LEU A 202 -15.34 2.46 16.55
N LEU A 203 -14.09 2.78 16.89
CA LEU A 203 -13.05 3.10 15.92
C LEU A 203 -12.33 1.81 15.51
N VAL A 204 -12.02 1.67 14.23
CA VAL A 204 -11.20 0.57 13.73
C VAL A 204 -9.93 1.12 13.07
N PHE A 205 -8.80 0.53 13.42
CA PHE A 205 -7.55 0.58 12.65
C PHE A 205 -7.36 -0.75 11.94
N VAL A 206 -6.96 -0.71 10.68
CA VAL A 206 -6.62 -1.91 9.89
C VAL A 206 -5.27 -1.72 9.24
N GLY A 207 -4.39 -2.70 9.42
CA GLY A 207 -3.10 -2.70 8.76
C GLY A 207 -2.02 -3.49 9.47
N ARG A 208 -0.82 -3.50 8.89
CA ARG A 208 0.33 -4.13 9.52
C ARG A 208 0.70 -3.41 10.81
N LEU A 209 0.88 -4.15 11.89
CA LEU A 209 1.28 -3.60 13.18
C LEU A 209 2.79 -3.36 13.19
N ALA A 210 3.18 -2.15 12.76
CA ALA A 210 4.56 -1.75 12.61
C ALA A 210 4.73 -0.30 13.08
N LYS A 211 5.94 0.05 13.50
CA LYS A 211 6.24 1.35 14.12
C LYS A 211 5.90 2.54 13.22
N GLU A 212 6.10 2.38 11.90
CA GLU A 212 5.80 3.40 10.90
C GLU A 212 4.30 3.68 10.71
N LYS A 213 3.43 2.84 11.28
CA LYS A 213 1.98 3.10 11.29
C LYS A 213 1.53 4.03 12.40
N GLU A 214 2.42 4.37 13.32
CA GLU A 214 2.22 5.35 14.40
C GLU A 214 0.96 5.12 15.26
N ILE A 215 0.50 3.86 15.37
CA ILE A 215 -0.74 3.46 16.07
C ILE A 215 -0.70 3.89 17.54
N GLN A 216 0.46 3.85 18.18
CA GLN A 216 0.67 4.27 19.56
C GLN A 216 0.25 5.73 19.83
N ARG A 217 0.18 6.58 18.80
CA ARG A 217 -0.28 7.97 18.93
C ARG A 217 -1.79 8.09 19.24
N LEU A 218 -2.54 7.02 19.09
CA LEU A 218 -3.97 6.97 19.46
C LEU A 218 -4.19 6.75 20.96
N ARG A 219 -3.16 6.34 21.72
CA ARG A 219 -3.29 6.03 23.14
C ARG A 219 -3.81 7.22 23.97
N PRO A 220 -3.27 8.45 23.87
CA PRO A 220 -3.72 9.55 24.70
C PRO A 220 -5.20 9.91 24.50
N MET A 221 -5.77 9.71 23.30
CA MET A 221 -7.18 9.90 23.04
C MET A 221 -8.04 8.95 23.90
N LEU A 222 -7.64 7.66 23.99
CA LEU A 222 -8.38 6.67 24.81
C LEU A 222 -8.25 6.91 26.32
N ASP A 223 -7.23 7.61 26.76
CA ASP A 223 -7.07 7.98 28.18
C ASP A 223 -8.04 9.13 28.58
N ARG A 224 -8.51 9.91 27.59
CA ARG A 224 -9.45 11.04 27.79
C ARG A 224 -10.90 10.70 27.47
N ARG A 225 -11.13 9.70 26.62
CA ARG A 225 -12.46 9.36 26.06
C ARG A 225 -12.92 7.99 26.53
N ASP A 226 -13.88 7.98 27.42
CA ASP A 226 -14.51 6.74 27.88
C ASP A 226 -15.66 6.29 26.97
N ASP A 227 -16.13 7.17 26.05
CA ASP A 227 -17.16 6.92 25.05
C ASP A 227 -16.65 6.15 23.81
N VAL A 228 -15.35 5.91 23.70
CA VAL A 228 -14.69 5.30 22.53
C VAL A 228 -14.12 3.93 22.84
N VAL A 229 -14.21 3.03 21.87
CA VAL A 229 -13.47 1.75 21.81
C VAL A 229 -12.64 1.74 20.54
N LEU A 230 -11.39 1.26 20.62
CA LEU A 230 -10.50 1.09 19.48
C LEU A 230 -10.27 -0.39 19.18
N ALA A 231 -10.63 -0.86 17.99
CA ALA A 231 -10.24 -2.16 17.47
C ALA A 231 -8.98 -2.01 16.60
N ILE A 232 -7.89 -2.72 16.93
CA ILE A 232 -6.64 -2.74 16.16
C ILE A 232 -6.56 -4.07 15.42
N VAL A 233 -7.00 -4.05 14.16
CA VAL A 233 -7.05 -5.22 13.26
C VAL A 233 -5.75 -5.35 12.50
N GLY A 234 -5.13 -6.51 12.56
CA GLY A 234 -3.90 -6.84 11.86
C GLY A 234 -2.91 -7.58 12.72
N ASP A 235 -1.71 -7.79 12.17
CA ASP A 235 -0.57 -8.38 12.86
C ASP A 235 0.73 -7.73 12.39
N GLY A 236 1.81 -7.96 13.13
CA GLY A 236 3.11 -7.41 12.76
C GLY A 236 4.11 -7.34 13.90
N PRO A 237 5.35 -6.93 13.59
CA PRO A 237 6.45 -6.97 14.54
C PRO A 237 6.27 -6.04 15.76
N TYR A 238 5.36 -5.07 15.69
CA TYR A 238 5.12 -4.10 16.77
C TYR A 238 3.89 -4.45 17.63
N ARG A 239 3.30 -5.65 17.42
CA ARG A 239 2.08 -6.08 18.12
C ARG A 239 2.25 -6.09 19.63
N HIS A 240 3.31 -6.73 20.12
CA HIS A 240 3.56 -6.85 21.57
C HIS A 240 3.68 -5.47 22.24
N GLU A 241 4.44 -4.57 21.64
CA GLU A 241 4.62 -3.20 22.14
C GLU A 241 3.31 -2.40 22.13
N LEU A 242 2.44 -2.66 21.14
CA LEU A 242 1.11 -2.03 21.09
C LEU A 242 0.19 -2.58 22.18
N GLU A 243 0.16 -3.90 22.40
CA GLU A 243 -0.61 -4.52 23.47
C GLU A 243 -0.19 -3.97 24.84
N GLU A 244 1.12 -3.77 25.06
CA GLU A 244 1.63 -3.10 26.25
C GLU A 244 1.23 -1.62 26.32
N THR A 245 1.37 -0.90 25.21
CA THR A 245 1.04 0.52 25.13
C THR A 245 -0.44 0.76 25.43
N PHE A 246 -1.35 -0.07 24.94
CA PHE A 246 -2.79 0.07 25.11
C PHE A 246 -3.35 -0.68 26.33
N ARG A 247 -2.51 -1.24 27.17
CA ARG A 247 -2.96 -1.91 28.41
C ARG A 247 -3.79 -0.96 29.27
N GLY A 248 -4.93 -1.46 29.75
CA GLY A 248 -5.85 -0.69 30.62
C GLY A 248 -6.77 0.28 29.88
N THR A 249 -6.73 0.33 28.54
CA THR A 249 -7.67 1.13 27.75
C THR A 249 -8.82 0.29 27.19
N SER A 250 -9.77 0.96 26.56
CA SER A 250 -10.85 0.35 25.78
C SER A 250 -10.36 -0.10 24.39
N THR A 251 -9.29 -0.93 24.33
CA THR A 251 -8.72 -1.41 23.07
C THR A 251 -8.89 -2.92 22.92
N VAL A 252 -9.24 -3.36 21.71
CA VAL A 252 -9.37 -4.77 21.33
C VAL A 252 -8.40 -5.09 20.21
N PHE A 253 -7.68 -6.22 20.33
CA PHE A 253 -6.77 -6.76 19.32
C PHE A 253 -7.34 -8.06 18.73
N PRO A 254 -8.20 -8.01 17.71
CA PRO A 254 -8.83 -9.21 17.14
C PRO A 254 -7.84 -10.07 16.33
N GLY A 255 -6.65 -9.57 16.06
CA GLY A 255 -5.66 -10.22 15.21
C GLY A 255 -5.84 -9.89 13.74
N PHE A 256 -5.21 -10.68 12.87
CA PHE A 256 -5.38 -10.58 11.42
C PHE A 256 -6.78 -11.03 11.02
N LEU A 257 -7.45 -10.21 10.22
CA LEU A 257 -8.72 -10.53 9.56
C LEU A 257 -8.53 -10.39 8.05
N GLY A 258 -9.21 -11.24 7.28
CA GLY A 258 -9.15 -11.22 5.82
C GLY A 258 -10.50 -11.53 5.18
N GLY A 259 -10.66 -11.27 3.89
CA GLY A 259 -11.88 -11.56 3.16
C GLY A 259 -13.13 -10.94 3.80
N GLU A 260 -14.20 -11.71 3.96
CA GLU A 260 -15.47 -11.24 4.52
C GLU A 260 -15.37 -10.80 5.99
N GLU A 261 -14.48 -11.40 6.80
CA GLU A 261 -14.27 -10.96 8.18
C GLU A 261 -13.72 -9.53 8.22
N LEU A 262 -12.78 -9.19 7.33
CA LEU A 262 -12.25 -7.83 7.23
C LEU A 262 -13.31 -6.85 6.73
N ALA A 263 -14.08 -7.23 5.70
CA ALA A 263 -15.20 -6.42 5.20
C ALA A 263 -16.24 -6.16 6.30
N SER A 264 -16.55 -7.20 7.08
CA SER A 264 -17.46 -7.09 8.23
C SER A 264 -16.88 -6.20 9.33
N ALA A 265 -15.56 -6.28 9.59
CA ALA A 265 -14.91 -5.44 10.59
C ALA A 265 -15.00 -3.95 10.23
N PHE A 266 -14.74 -3.58 8.98
CA PHE A 266 -14.98 -2.23 8.51
C PHE A 266 -16.46 -1.84 8.65
N ALA A 267 -17.36 -2.60 8.00
CA ALA A 267 -18.78 -2.24 7.91
C ALA A 267 -19.49 -2.15 9.28
N SER A 268 -18.99 -2.85 10.31
CA SER A 268 -19.56 -2.87 11.66
C SER A 268 -19.02 -1.76 12.58
N SER A 269 -18.06 -0.95 12.10
CA SER A 269 -17.42 0.12 12.87
C SER A 269 -18.07 1.47 12.59
N ASP A 270 -17.81 2.47 13.45
CA ASP A 270 -18.35 3.82 13.30
C ASP A 270 -17.43 4.74 12.50
N ALA A 271 -16.10 4.55 12.63
CA ALA A 271 -15.10 5.24 11.81
C ALA A 271 -13.82 4.42 11.66
N PHE A 272 -13.12 4.63 10.55
CA PHE A 272 -11.77 4.12 10.31
C PHE A 272 -10.75 5.18 10.73
N VAL A 273 -9.89 4.87 11.70
CA VAL A 273 -8.84 5.79 12.16
C VAL A 273 -7.49 5.43 11.55
N PHE A 274 -6.81 6.45 10.98
CA PHE A 274 -5.58 6.24 10.23
C PHE A 274 -4.48 7.22 10.68
N PRO A 275 -3.64 6.83 11.67
CA PRO A 275 -2.65 7.71 12.27
C PRO A 275 -1.33 7.82 11.49
N SER A 276 -1.13 7.03 10.44
CA SER A 276 0.12 6.98 9.68
C SER A 276 0.35 8.23 8.84
N VAL A 277 1.52 8.85 8.97
CA VAL A 277 1.97 9.95 8.11
C VAL A 277 3.04 9.53 7.09
N THR A 278 3.39 8.24 7.06
CA THR A 278 4.46 7.70 6.20
C THR A 278 3.94 6.90 5.01
N GLU A 279 2.63 6.90 4.80
CA GLU A 279 2.04 6.20 3.67
C GLU A 279 2.48 6.77 2.33
N THR A 280 2.49 5.89 1.33
CA THR A 280 2.73 6.28 -0.07
C THR A 280 1.46 6.23 -0.91
N LEU A 281 0.58 5.27 -0.64
CA LEU A 281 -0.67 5.06 -1.39
C LEU A 281 -1.91 5.02 -0.48
N GLY A 282 -1.85 4.27 0.63
CA GLY A 282 -2.95 4.17 1.61
C GLY A 282 -4.20 3.48 1.07
N LEU A 283 -4.07 2.32 0.40
CA LEU A 283 -5.22 1.56 -0.15
C LEU A 283 -6.32 1.30 0.88
N VAL A 284 -5.93 1.04 2.12
CA VAL A 284 -6.86 0.77 3.23
C VAL A 284 -7.82 1.93 3.52
N ILE A 285 -7.47 3.17 3.15
CA ILE A 285 -8.35 4.33 3.22
C ILE A 285 -9.54 4.13 2.28
N LEU A 286 -9.29 3.73 1.03
CA LEU A 286 -10.34 3.44 0.06
C LEU A 286 -11.19 2.21 0.46
N GLU A 287 -10.59 1.20 1.09
CA GLU A 287 -11.31 0.04 1.64
C GLU A 287 -12.30 0.47 2.74
N GLY A 288 -11.86 1.33 3.66
CA GLY A 288 -12.71 1.93 4.67
C GLY A 288 -13.85 2.76 4.05
N MET A 289 -13.53 3.64 3.11
CA MET A 289 -14.51 4.45 2.37
C MET A 289 -15.51 3.58 1.61
N ALA A 290 -15.05 2.53 0.92
CA ALA A 290 -15.89 1.58 0.20
C ALA A 290 -16.85 0.83 1.13
N SER A 291 -16.43 0.57 2.37
CA SER A 291 -17.27 -0.01 3.42
C SER A 291 -18.26 1.02 4.03
N GLY A 292 -18.28 2.26 3.53
CA GLY A 292 -19.14 3.34 4.01
C GLY A 292 -18.72 3.90 5.37
N LEU A 293 -17.41 3.83 5.73
CA LEU A 293 -16.91 4.43 6.95
C LEU A 293 -16.40 5.85 6.72
N PRO A 294 -16.71 6.79 7.64
CA PRO A 294 -15.92 8.00 7.76
C PRO A 294 -14.46 7.64 8.07
N VAL A 295 -13.55 8.25 7.34
CA VAL A 295 -12.11 8.11 7.60
C VAL A 295 -11.65 9.29 8.45
N VAL A 296 -10.99 9.01 9.58
CA VAL A 296 -10.31 10.00 10.44
C VAL A 296 -8.81 9.79 10.28
N ALA A 297 -8.16 10.61 9.48
CA ALA A 297 -6.77 10.40 9.08
C ALA A 297 -5.83 11.52 9.52
N ALA A 298 -4.62 11.15 9.91
CA ALA A 298 -3.55 12.11 10.12
C ALA A 298 -3.18 12.81 8.80
N ARG A 299 -2.98 14.13 8.83
CA ARG A 299 -2.57 14.92 7.66
C ARG A 299 -1.21 14.46 7.15
N SER A 300 -1.17 14.05 5.90
CA SER A 300 0.05 13.81 5.13
C SER A 300 -0.26 14.03 3.65
N GLY A 301 0.77 14.21 2.81
CA GLY A 301 0.56 14.39 1.38
C GLY A 301 -0.39 13.34 0.79
N PRO A 302 -0.07 12.03 0.87
CA PRO A 302 -0.91 10.97 0.31
C PRO A 302 -2.30 10.83 0.95
N THR A 303 -2.49 11.18 2.23
CA THR A 303 -3.82 11.14 2.87
C THR A 303 -4.70 12.30 2.40
N MET A 304 -4.14 13.51 2.24
CA MET A 304 -4.87 14.68 1.73
C MET A 304 -5.29 14.56 0.26
N GLU A 305 -4.69 13.65 -0.50
CA GLU A 305 -5.13 13.32 -1.86
C GLU A 305 -6.38 12.44 -1.90
N GLN A 306 -6.75 11.80 -0.79
CA GLN A 306 -7.88 10.88 -0.69
C GLN A 306 -8.98 11.43 0.20
N VAL A 307 -8.61 12.14 1.26
CA VAL A 307 -9.52 12.65 2.28
C VAL A 307 -9.62 14.17 2.18
N VAL A 308 -10.80 14.63 1.81
CA VAL A 308 -11.20 16.05 1.85
C VAL A 308 -11.88 16.30 3.18
N ASP A 309 -11.23 17.14 4.02
CA ASP A 309 -11.69 17.38 5.40
C ASP A 309 -13.11 17.92 5.47
N GLY A 310 -13.95 17.22 6.23
CA GLY A 310 -15.36 17.56 6.41
C GLY A 310 -16.27 17.18 5.25
N GLU A 311 -15.76 16.62 4.15
CA GLU A 311 -16.54 16.17 3.00
C GLU A 311 -16.67 14.64 2.97
N ASN A 312 -15.60 13.92 2.65
CA ASN A 312 -15.57 12.46 2.56
C ASN A 312 -14.80 11.80 3.71
N GLY A 313 -14.30 12.59 4.67
CA GLY A 313 -13.59 12.17 5.86
C GLY A 313 -13.20 13.35 6.71
N LEU A 314 -12.37 13.11 7.71
CA LEU A 314 -11.85 14.13 8.63
C LEU A 314 -10.34 14.01 8.72
N LEU A 315 -9.67 15.14 8.73
CA LEU A 315 -8.21 15.22 8.87
C LEU A 315 -7.84 15.83 10.22
N TYR A 316 -6.85 15.27 10.87
CA TYR A 316 -6.27 15.82 12.10
C TYR A 316 -4.75 15.95 12.00
N ASP A 317 -4.17 16.84 12.80
CA ASP A 317 -2.73 17.07 12.81
C ASP A 317 -2.03 16.04 13.71
N SER A 318 -1.10 15.26 13.13
CA SER A 318 -0.39 14.20 13.86
C SER A 318 0.44 14.80 14.99
N GLY A 319 0.19 14.31 16.23
CA GLY A 319 0.82 14.81 17.44
C GLY A 319 0.05 15.95 18.14
N ASP A 320 -1.03 16.43 17.54
CA ASP A 320 -2.00 17.31 18.19
C ASP A 320 -3.22 16.48 18.64
N GLU A 321 -3.29 16.22 19.94
CA GLU A 321 -4.34 15.41 20.55
C GLU A 321 -5.70 16.12 20.49
N ALA A 322 -5.73 17.44 20.62
CA ALA A 322 -6.96 18.22 20.54
C ALA A 322 -7.54 18.20 19.12
N SER A 323 -6.70 18.16 18.10
CA SER A 323 -7.11 18.02 16.71
C SER A 323 -7.82 16.70 16.44
N LEU A 324 -7.32 15.57 17.00
CA LEU A 324 -7.98 14.28 16.90
C LEU A 324 -9.33 14.26 17.63
N ASP A 325 -9.37 14.78 18.87
CA ASP A 325 -10.60 14.84 19.66
C ASP A 325 -11.68 15.69 18.94
N ALA A 326 -11.29 16.85 18.39
CA ALA A 326 -12.20 17.69 17.61
C ALA A 326 -12.75 17.00 16.34
N ALA A 327 -11.93 16.20 15.66
CA ALA A 327 -12.37 15.39 14.52
C ALA A 327 -13.41 14.34 14.95
N LEU A 328 -13.21 13.67 16.09
CA LEU A 328 -14.16 12.68 16.63
C LEU A 328 -15.46 13.35 17.10
N ASP A 329 -15.39 14.52 17.72
CA ASP A 329 -16.57 15.27 18.15
C ASP A 329 -17.45 15.69 16.96
N ARG A 330 -16.86 16.04 15.81
CA ARG A 330 -17.60 16.28 14.56
C ARG A 330 -18.38 15.05 14.08
N LEU A 331 -17.89 13.84 14.33
CA LEU A 331 -18.60 12.59 14.00
C LEU A 331 -19.68 12.22 15.01
N ALA A 332 -19.68 12.80 16.20
CA ALA A 332 -20.75 12.59 17.18
C ALA A 332 -22.10 13.10 16.67
N ASP A 333 -22.11 14.15 15.83
CA ASP A 333 -23.32 14.61 15.15
C ASP A 333 -23.80 13.60 14.09
N PRO A 334 -25.00 12.99 14.24
CA PRO A 334 -25.50 11.97 13.33
C PRO A 334 -25.67 12.45 11.88
N ALA A 335 -26.02 13.71 11.66
CA ALA A 335 -26.21 14.28 10.33
C ALA A 335 -24.86 14.41 9.59
N THR A 336 -23.86 14.94 10.28
CA THR A 336 -22.49 15.04 9.78
C THR A 336 -21.92 13.65 9.47
N ARG A 337 -22.06 12.71 10.40
CA ARG A 337 -21.61 11.32 10.20
C ARG A 337 -22.25 10.66 8.98
N THR A 338 -23.57 10.79 8.83
CA THR A 338 -24.29 10.21 7.69
C THR A 338 -23.84 10.81 6.37
N ARG A 339 -23.70 12.12 6.30
CA ARG A 339 -23.23 12.85 5.11
C ARG A 339 -21.82 12.41 4.70
N ILE A 340 -20.89 12.33 5.65
CA ILE A 340 -19.50 11.90 5.38
C ILE A 340 -19.48 10.43 4.92
N ARG A 341 -20.25 9.53 5.54
CA ARG A 341 -20.37 8.13 5.12
C ARG A 341 -20.80 7.98 3.67
N GLN A 342 -21.82 8.73 3.26
CA GLN A 342 -22.32 8.72 1.88
C GLN A 342 -21.28 9.26 0.90
N ALA A 343 -20.63 10.37 1.23
CA ALA A 343 -19.59 10.96 0.39
C ALA A 343 -18.35 10.07 0.29
N ALA A 344 -17.91 9.44 1.38
CA ALA A 344 -16.80 8.48 1.40
C ALA A 344 -17.08 7.30 0.45
N ARG A 345 -18.27 6.70 0.54
CA ARG A 345 -18.68 5.61 -0.35
C ARG A 345 -18.72 6.04 -1.82
N ALA A 346 -19.33 7.18 -2.12
CA ALA A 346 -19.40 7.72 -3.47
C ALA A 346 -18.00 8.04 -4.04
N GLU A 347 -17.06 8.48 -3.19
CA GLU A 347 -15.67 8.69 -3.60
C GLU A 347 -14.99 7.38 -3.97
N ALA A 348 -15.09 6.34 -3.10
CA ALA A 348 -14.49 5.03 -3.35
C ALA A 348 -15.02 4.38 -4.63
N GLU A 349 -16.29 4.57 -4.98
CA GLU A 349 -16.90 4.02 -6.20
C GLU A 349 -16.32 4.57 -7.52
N LYS A 350 -15.54 5.65 -7.46
CA LYS A 350 -14.82 6.19 -8.62
C LYS A 350 -13.56 5.38 -8.97
N PHE A 351 -13.12 4.50 -8.08
CA PHE A 351 -11.87 3.76 -8.20
C PHE A 351 -12.12 2.26 -8.33
N SER A 352 -11.68 1.67 -9.43
CA SER A 352 -11.75 0.22 -9.64
C SER A 352 -10.36 -0.35 -9.92
N TRP A 353 -10.16 -1.62 -9.54
CA TRP A 353 -8.94 -2.35 -9.91
C TRP A 353 -8.80 -2.54 -11.42
N GLU A 354 -9.91 -2.64 -12.14
CA GLU A 354 -9.93 -2.73 -13.60
C GLU A 354 -9.28 -1.48 -14.22
N HIS A 355 -9.80 -0.29 -13.89
CA HIS A 355 -9.22 0.96 -14.41
C HIS A 355 -7.78 1.19 -13.95
N ALA A 356 -7.44 0.82 -12.70
CA ALA A 356 -6.08 0.94 -12.20
C ALA A 356 -5.09 0.00 -12.92
N SER A 357 -5.56 -1.17 -13.35
CA SER A 357 -4.77 -2.13 -14.10
C SER A 357 -4.62 -1.74 -15.57
N ASP A 358 -5.70 -1.23 -16.19
CA ASP A 358 -5.68 -0.72 -17.56
C ASP A 358 -4.74 0.51 -17.67
N ASP A 359 -4.72 1.39 -16.64
CA ASP A 359 -3.78 2.51 -16.54
C ASP A 359 -2.31 2.02 -16.45
N LEU A 360 -2.04 0.96 -15.69
CA LEU A 360 -0.69 0.37 -15.63
C LEU A 360 -0.28 -0.24 -16.98
N LEU A 361 -1.23 -0.86 -17.70
CA LEU A 361 -0.99 -1.39 -19.04
C LEU A 361 -0.60 -0.29 -20.02
N HIS A 362 -1.31 0.85 -19.97
CA HIS A 362 -0.96 2.04 -20.76
C HIS A 362 0.48 2.51 -20.47
N TYR A 363 0.93 2.48 -19.22
CA TYR A 363 2.32 2.85 -18.90
C TYR A 363 3.36 1.83 -19.41
N TYR A 364 3.01 0.56 -19.57
CA TYR A 364 3.88 -0.39 -20.27
C TYR A 364 4.01 -0.05 -21.77
N GLU A 365 2.91 0.31 -22.42
CA GLU A 365 2.92 0.77 -23.81
C GLU A 365 3.75 2.04 -23.97
N LEU A 366 3.61 2.98 -23.03
CA LEU A 366 4.41 4.21 -22.98
C LEU A 366 5.91 3.90 -22.82
N ALA A 367 6.28 2.97 -21.93
CA ALA A 367 7.67 2.56 -21.75
C ALA A 367 8.26 1.96 -23.04
N ILE A 368 7.49 1.12 -23.73
CA ILE A 368 7.90 0.54 -25.03
C ILE A 368 8.08 1.64 -26.09
N ALA A 369 7.19 2.62 -26.15
CA ALA A 369 7.28 3.74 -27.10
C ALA A 369 8.50 4.62 -26.81
N THR A 370 8.66 5.04 -25.55
CA THR A 370 9.80 5.87 -25.09
C THR A 370 11.14 5.18 -25.35
N HIS A 371 11.22 3.88 -25.10
CA HIS A 371 12.43 3.10 -25.36
C HIS A 371 12.82 3.09 -26.84
N ARG A 372 11.83 2.97 -27.76
CA ARG A 372 12.06 3.00 -29.21
C ARG A 372 12.50 4.38 -29.69
N GLU A 373 11.92 5.44 -29.16
CA GLU A 373 12.27 6.84 -29.51
C GLU A 373 13.70 7.17 -29.12
N THR A 374 14.13 6.80 -27.93
CA THR A 374 15.51 7.03 -27.45
C THR A 374 16.55 6.33 -28.31
N ARG A 375 16.22 5.19 -28.91
CA ARG A 375 17.11 4.46 -29.82
C ARG A 375 17.10 4.97 -31.24
N GLY A 376 15.92 5.40 -31.72
CA GLY A 376 15.83 5.99 -33.07
C GLY A 376 16.57 7.32 -33.20
N GLY A 377 16.77 8.04 -32.07
CA GLY A 377 17.53 9.29 -32.01
C GLY A 377 19.05 9.15 -32.08
N ASP A 378 19.60 7.99 -31.69
CA ASP A 378 21.04 7.71 -31.73
C ASP A 378 21.54 7.19 -33.10
N ALA A 379 20.66 7.14 -34.12
CA ALA A 379 20.93 6.58 -35.45
C ALA A 379 21.28 7.64 -36.51
N TRP A 380 21.75 8.86 -36.12
CA TRP A 380 22.23 9.92 -37.03
C TRP A 380 23.63 10.40 -36.70
#